data_8fef2d0099fba7dcc2cc8c9732e148ee
#
_entry.id   8fef2d0099fba7dcc2cc8c9732e148ee
#
_cell.length_a   1.000
_cell.length_b   1.000
_cell.length_c   1.000
_cell.angle_alpha   90.00
_cell.angle_beta   90.00
_cell.angle_gamma   90.00
#
_symmetry.space_group_name_H-M   'P 1'
#
loop_
_entity.id
_entity.type
_entity.pdbx_description
1 polymer ?
#
loop_
_entity_poly.entity_id
_entity_poly.type
_entity_poly.pdbx_seq_one_letter_code
_entity_poly.pdbx_strand_id
1 'polypeptide(L)'
;PSAMCAEAEHIRRNLFEPSAFRGSPVPTGRVHVFEAADENEELEFIAASIKKFVCGGERYFRISVMLADAEGMRPTLARGFSQYKLPYYIDERRPLSEHALSEFLCGFLECAAGGCAPDDVDGVLASPLFGLTKRERDICRNYLARCACYRGGIKREPRADICDRLGFDADIVGAVRARFLTAFSKLPARAATSDGWAEGVRDIAVYFECERQLDELKQRYFAEYPARAEFNGRAYEGVISVLEETAELGLGAQYTAREYKKLLASGLAAAKISLIPPKC
;
A
#
# COMPACT_ATOMS: atom_id res chain seq x y z
N PRO A 1 16.70 -26.85 -17.02
CA PRO A 1 15.42 -27.33 -16.51
C PRO A 1 15.58 -28.81 -16.23
N SER A 2 15.57 -29.21 -14.92
CA SER A 2 15.53 -30.63 -14.56
C SER A 2 14.22 -31.22 -15.08
N ALA A 3 14.29 -32.37 -15.78
CA ALA A 3 13.11 -33.04 -16.28
C ALA A 3 12.15 -33.32 -15.10
N MET A 4 10.89 -32.97 -15.26
CA MET A 4 9.85 -33.24 -14.29
C MET A 4 9.73 -34.77 -14.10
N CYS A 5 9.59 -35.27 -12.87
CA CYS A 5 9.44 -36.69 -12.65
C CYS A 5 8.08 -37.19 -13.20
N ALA A 6 8.01 -38.47 -13.51
CA ALA A 6 6.80 -39.06 -14.14
C ALA A 6 5.53 -38.88 -13.29
N GLU A 7 5.65 -38.94 -11.97
CA GLU A 7 4.54 -38.71 -11.02
C GLU A 7 4.06 -37.24 -11.08
N ALA A 8 4.95 -36.29 -11.07
CA ALA A 8 4.58 -34.88 -11.14
C ALA A 8 3.96 -34.51 -12.50
N GLU A 9 4.48 -35.09 -13.60
CA GLU A 9 3.89 -34.91 -14.92
C GLU A 9 2.50 -35.55 -15.02
N HIS A 10 2.30 -36.71 -14.38
CA HIS A 10 1.00 -37.35 -14.30
C HIS A 10 -0.02 -36.48 -13.53
N ILE A 11 0.36 -35.93 -12.36
CA ILE A 11 -0.47 -35.01 -11.60
C ILE A 11 -0.82 -33.77 -12.45
N ARG A 12 0.18 -33.14 -13.08
CA ARG A 12 -0.03 -31.99 -13.93
C ARG A 12 -1.06 -32.18 -15.02
N ARG A 13 -1.06 -33.38 -15.62
CA ARG A 13 -2.01 -33.73 -16.74
C ARG A 13 -3.41 -34.07 -16.26
N ASN A 14 -3.54 -34.66 -15.08
CA ASN A 14 -4.80 -35.28 -14.68
C ASN A 14 -5.48 -34.58 -13.48
N LEU A 15 -4.84 -33.63 -12.80
CA LEU A 15 -5.37 -33.01 -11.57
C LEU A 15 -6.74 -32.34 -11.77
N PHE A 16 -6.95 -31.72 -12.94
CA PHE A 16 -8.22 -31.05 -13.28
C PHE A 16 -9.07 -31.79 -14.30
N GLU A 17 -8.63 -32.97 -14.76
CA GLU A 17 -9.34 -33.84 -15.72
C GLU A 17 -9.43 -35.26 -15.19
N PRO A 18 -10.11 -35.51 -14.06
CA PRO A 18 -10.16 -36.84 -13.45
C PRO A 18 -10.82 -37.91 -14.35
N SER A 19 -11.67 -37.50 -15.30
CA SER A 19 -12.27 -38.38 -16.29
C SER A 19 -11.29 -38.94 -17.32
N ALA A 20 -10.15 -38.28 -17.52
CA ALA A 20 -9.10 -38.73 -18.43
C ALA A 20 -8.06 -39.63 -17.76
N PHE A 21 -8.23 -39.96 -16.48
CA PHE A 21 -7.32 -40.80 -15.72
C PHE A 21 -7.19 -42.21 -16.34
N ARG A 22 -6.02 -42.50 -16.87
CA ARG A 22 -5.67 -43.81 -17.40
C ARG A 22 -4.35 -44.28 -16.83
N GLY A 23 -4.42 -45.14 -15.82
CA GLY A 23 -3.27 -45.78 -15.21
C GLY A 23 -2.46 -44.90 -14.28
N SER A 24 -1.74 -45.52 -13.36
CA SER A 24 -0.80 -44.83 -12.49
C SER A 24 0.62 -44.92 -13.07
N PRO A 25 1.44 -43.86 -12.98
CA PRO A 25 2.87 -43.95 -13.27
C PRO A 25 3.55 -44.90 -12.27
N VAL A 26 4.67 -45.45 -12.64
CA VAL A 26 5.49 -46.22 -11.69
C VAL A 26 5.94 -45.25 -10.57
N PRO A 27 5.66 -45.58 -9.29
CA PRO A 27 6.05 -44.71 -8.18
C PRO A 27 7.56 -44.49 -8.15
N THR A 28 7.98 -43.24 -8.16
CA THR A 28 9.40 -42.87 -8.07
C THR A 28 9.77 -42.44 -6.62
N GLY A 29 8.76 -42.32 -5.74
CA GLY A 29 8.93 -41.86 -4.36
C GLY A 29 9.33 -40.40 -4.26
N ARG A 30 9.03 -39.60 -5.29
CA ARG A 30 9.34 -38.16 -5.34
C ARG A 30 8.14 -37.27 -5.02
N VAL A 31 6.95 -37.85 -4.98
CA VAL A 31 5.71 -37.17 -4.59
C VAL A 31 5.24 -37.78 -3.28
N HIS A 32 5.02 -36.92 -2.30
CA HIS A 32 4.52 -37.31 -0.98
C HIS A 32 3.26 -36.50 -0.67
N VAL A 33 2.28 -37.15 -0.05
CA VAL A 33 1.09 -36.50 0.48
C VAL A 33 1.18 -36.58 1.99
N PHE A 34 0.95 -35.47 2.64
CA PHE A 34 0.94 -35.33 4.09
C PHE A 34 -0.38 -34.67 4.52
N GLU A 35 -1.00 -35.20 5.54
CA GLU A 35 -2.19 -34.64 6.18
C GLU A 35 -1.80 -34.14 7.56
N ALA A 36 -1.99 -32.86 7.82
CA ALA A 36 -1.73 -32.22 9.10
C ALA A 36 -3.04 -32.04 9.88
N ALA A 37 -2.97 -32.06 11.20
CA ALA A 37 -4.13 -31.81 12.06
C ALA A 37 -4.51 -30.33 12.09
N ASP A 38 -3.54 -29.43 11.93
CA ASP A 38 -3.74 -27.97 11.87
C ASP A 38 -2.65 -27.29 11.06
N GLU A 39 -2.80 -25.97 10.85
CA GLU A 39 -1.85 -25.13 10.12
C GLU A 39 -0.45 -25.08 10.75
N ASN A 40 -0.34 -25.23 12.06
CA ASN A 40 0.96 -25.20 12.73
C ASN A 40 1.73 -26.51 12.45
N GLU A 41 1.06 -27.66 12.51
CA GLU A 41 1.65 -28.95 12.16
C GLU A 41 2.06 -28.99 10.68
N GLU A 42 1.23 -28.44 9.79
CA GLU A 42 1.55 -28.27 8.36
C GLU A 42 2.84 -27.45 8.20
N LEU A 43 2.93 -26.32 8.89
CA LEU A 43 4.10 -25.44 8.86
C LEU A 43 5.37 -26.13 9.41
N GLU A 44 5.23 -26.89 10.48
CA GLU A 44 6.34 -27.67 11.05
C GLU A 44 6.85 -28.71 10.07
N PHE A 45 5.95 -29.42 9.42
CA PHE A 45 6.29 -30.42 8.40
C PHE A 45 6.99 -29.75 7.19
N ILE A 46 6.46 -28.62 6.70
CA ILE A 46 7.07 -27.85 5.62
C ILE A 46 8.50 -27.42 6.02
N ALA A 47 8.67 -26.85 7.23
CA ALA A 47 9.95 -26.39 7.72
C ALA A 47 10.98 -27.54 7.87
N ALA A 48 10.53 -28.68 8.40
CA ALA A 48 11.36 -29.88 8.52
C ALA A 48 11.78 -30.42 7.14
N SER A 49 10.84 -30.44 6.19
CA SER A 49 11.09 -30.88 4.81
C SER A 49 12.10 -29.98 4.10
N ILE A 50 11.97 -28.66 4.23
CA ILE A 50 12.94 -27.69 3.68
C ILE A 50 14.33 -27.95 4.25
N LYS A 51 14.44 -28.09 5.58
CA LYS A 51 15.73 -28.39 6.23
C LYS A 51 16.32 -29.70 5.74
N LYS A 52 15.51 -30.73 5.59
CA LYS A 52 15.95 -32.03 5.08
C LYS A 52 16.52 -31.89 3.65
N PHE A 53 15.87 -31.17 2.77
CA PHE A 53 16.35 -30.92 1.40
C PHE A 53 17.68 -30.15 1.41
N VAL A 54 17.79 -29.10 2.25
CA VAL A 54 19.00 -28.30 2.35
C VAL A 54 20.17 -29.11 2.95
N CYS A 55 19.92 -29.93 3.96
CA CYS A 55 20.92 -30.87 4.49
C CYS A 55 21.33 -31.91 3.43
N GLY A 56 20.44 -32.25 2.50
CA GLY A 56 20.74 -33.12 1.35
C GLY A 56 21.48 -32.42 0.19
N GLY A 57 21.85 -31.12 0.35
CA GLY A 57 22.63 -30.37 -0.63
C GLY A 57 21.81 -29.47 -1.54
N GLU A 58 20.48 -29.40 -1.38
CA GLU A 58 19.66 -28.43 -2.13
C GLU A 58 19.85 -27.02 -1.57
N ARG A 59 19.65 -26.03 -2.45
CA ARG A 59 19.75 -24.61 -2.08
C ARG A 59 18.37 -24.03 -1.84
N TYR A 60 18.22 -23.13 -0.87
CA TYR A 60 16.95 -22.50 -0.53
C TYR A 60 16.23 -21.88 -1.73
N PHE A 61 16.92 -21.18 -2.62
CA PHE A 61 16.33 -20.53 -3.79
C PHE A 61 15.72 -21.51 -4.83
N ARG A 62 15.98 -22.81 -4.71
CA ARG A 62 15.39 -23.87 -5.54
C ARG A 62 14.14 -24.51 -4.92
N ILE A 63 13.79 -24.13 -3.70
CA ILE A 63 12.67 -24.66 -2.95
C ILE A 63 11.54 -23.63 -3.01
N SER A 64 10.37 -24.04 -3.47
CA SER A 64 9.16 -23.21 -3.53
C SER A 64 8.04 -23.83 -2.72
N VAL A 65 7.30 -23.02 -1.97
CA VAL A 65 6.07 -23.39 -1.28
C VAL A 65 4.92 -22.66 -1.96
N MET A 66 3.93 -23.40 -2.46
CA MET A 66 2.73 -22.83 -3.05
C MET A 66 1.57 -22.97 -2.07
N LEU A 67 0.81 -21.90 -1.91
CA LEU A 67 -0.30 -21.81 -0.97
C LEU A 67 -1.59 -21.48 -1.72
N ALA A 68 -2.69 -22.06 -1.29
CA ALA A 68 -4.01 -21.73 -1.83
C ALA A 68 -4.45 -20.32 -1.39
N ASP A 69 -4.15 -19.94 -0.14
CA ASP A 69 -4.36 -18.60 0.42
C ASP A 69 -3.05 -18.07 1.01
N ALA A 70 -2.29 -17.36 0.17
CA ALA A 70 -1.02 -16.77 0.59
C ALA A 70 -1.22 -15.54 1.49
N GLU A 71 -2.32 -14.80 1.34
CA GLU A 71 -2.60 -13.60 2.15
C GLU A 71 -2.99 -13.98 3.58
N GLY A 72 -3.91 -14.93 3.74
CA GLY A 72 -4.36 -15.41 5.05
C GLY A 72 -3.26 -16.12 5.84
N MET A 73 -2.46 -16.95 5.19
CA MET A 73 -1.38 -17.71 5.85
C MET A 73 -0.08 -16.91 6.09
N ARG A 74 0.07 -15.74 5.50
CA ARG A 74 1.32 -14.94 5.59
C ARG A 74 1.81 -14.71 7.03
N PRO A 75 0.99 -14.27 8.00
CA PRO A 75 1.47 -14.04 9.36
C PRO A 75 1.99 -15.32 10.02
N THR A 76 1.30 -16.43 9.78
CA THR A 76 1.66 -17.76 10.30
C THR A 76 2.97 -18.25 9.72
N LEU A 77 3.14 -18.14 8.38
CA LEU A 77 4.38 -18.50 7.69
C LEU A 77 5.56 -17.63 8.14
N ALA A 78 5.38 -16.30 8.20
CA ALA A 78 6.44 -15.38 8.61
C ALA A 78 6.93 -15.70 10.03
N ARG A 79 6.00 -15.95 10.95
CA ARG A 79 6.32 -16.36 12.34
C ARG A 79 7.06 -17.70 12.36
N GLY A 80 6.53 -18.72 11.69
CA GLY A 80 7.10 -20.07 11.71
C GLY A 80 8.46 -20.13 11.02
N PHE A 81 8.62 -19.55 9.82
CA PHE A 81 9.92 -19.55 9.14
C PHE A 81 10.98 -18.77 9.91
N SER A 82 10.61 -17.67 10.60
CA SER A 82 11.50 -16.98 11.52
C SER A 82 11.89 -17.85 12.72
N GLN A 83 10.92 -18.55 13.32
CA GLN A 83 11.17 -19.48 14.44
C GLN A 83 12.13 -20.61 14.05
N TYR A 84 11.96 -21.17 12.86
CA TYR A 84 12.83 -22.22 12.32
C TYR A 84 14.11 -21.69 11.65
N LYS A 85 14.33 -20.36 11.66
CA LYS A 85 15.49 -19.68 11.04
C LYS A 85 15.65 -20.04 9.56
N LEU A 86 14.56 -20.15 8.85
CA LEU A 86 14.55 -20.38 7.40
C LEU A 86 14.59 -19.03 6.68
N PRO A 87 15.53 -18.82 5.75
CA PRO A 87 15.45 -17.68 4.84
C PRO A 87 14.29 -17.89 3.87
N TYR A 88 13.41 -16.90 3.76
CA TYR A 88 12.24 -17.00 2.90
C TYR A 88 11.96 -15.68 2.19
N TYR A 89 11.27 -15.80 1.09
CA TYR A 89 10.64 -14.69 0.39
C TYR A 89 9.17 -15.07 0.13
N ILE A 90 8.25 -14.18 0.45
CA ILE A 90 6.84 -14.32 0.13
C ILE A 90 6.54 -13.36 -1.01
N ASP A 91 5.99 -13.87 -2.14
CA ASP A 91 5.50 -13.03 -3.23
C ASP A 91 4.25 -12.28 -2.75
N GLU A 92 4.50 -11.09 -2.26
CA GLU A 92 3.48 -10.22 -1.70
C GLU A 92 3.06 -9.17 -2.72
N ARG A 93 1.78 -9.11 -2.98
CA ARG A 93 1.18 -8.03 -3.78
C ARG A 93 0.41 -7.11 -2.85
N ARG A 94 0.95 -5.92 -2.63
CA ARG A 94 0.28 -4.91 -1.79
C ARG A 94 -0.57 -3.99 -2.65
N PRO A 95 -1.85 -3.77 -2.28
CA PRO A 95 -2.66 -2.79 -2.97
C PRO A 95 -2.12 -1.38 -2.70
N LEU A 96 -2.18 -0.53 -3.73
CA LEU A 96 -1.75 0.86 -3.62
C LEU A 96 -2.59 1.65 -2.61
N SER A 97 -3.82 1.25 -2.35
CA SER A 97 -4.70 1.89 -1.35
C SER A 97 -4.11 1.89 0.07
N GLU A 98 -3.22 0.96 0.41
CA GLU A 98 -2.53 0.89 1.71
C GLU A 98 -1.28 1.77 1.79
N HIS A 99 -0.92 2.44 0.70
CA HIS A 99 0.28 3.27 0.69
C HIS A 99 0.00 4.68 1.19
N ALA A 100 0.92 5.25 1.98
CA ALA A 100 0.79 6.59 2.54
C ALA A 100 0.54 7.70 1.50
N LEU A 101 1.05 7.55 0.27
CA LEU A 101 0.76 8.47 -0.84
C LEU A 101 -0.72 8.45 -1.22
N SER A 102 -1.31 7.26 -1.33
CA SER A 102 -2.73 7.10 -1.66
C SER A 102 -3.62 7.70 -0.58
N GLU A 103 -3.31 7.42 0.69
CA GLU A 103 -4.03 8.00 1.84
C GLU A 103 -3.92 9.53 1.85
N PHE A 104 -2.73 10.06 1.58
CA PHE A 104 -2.47 11.49 1.54
C PHE A 104 -3.29 12.21 0.45
N LEU A 105 -3.26 11.68 -0.77
CA LEU A 105 -3.98 12.27 -1.90
C LEU A 105 -5.51 12.11 -1.75
N CYS A 106 -5.98 10.95 -1.31
CA CYS A 106 -7.38 10.73 -0.99
C CYS A 106 -7.87 11.61 0.17
N GLY A 107 -7.00 11.98 1.10
CA GLY A 107 -7.30 12.92 2.18
C GLY A 107 -7.68 14.31 1.68
N PHE A 108 -7.02 14.82 0.65
CA PHE A 108 -7.42 16.08 0.00
C PHE A 108 -8.79 15.99 -0.69
N LEU A 109 -9.10 14.86 -1.31
CA LEU A 109 -10.42 14.61 -1.90
C LEU A 109 -11.50 14.49 -0.81
N GLU A 110 -11.18 13.91 0.35
CA GLU A 110 -12.08 13.90 1.51
C GLU A 110 -12.36 15.32 2.00
N CYS A 111 -11.33 16.14 2.14
CA CYS A 111 -11.48 17.56 2.47
C CYS A 111 -12.38 18.29 1.47
N ALA A 112 -12.26 17.99 0.17
CA ALA A 112 -13.12 18.57 -0.86
C ALA A 112 -14.59 18.10 -0.73
N ALA A 113 -14.79 16.80 -0.49
CA ALA A 113 -16.12 16.20 -0.32
C ALA A 113 -16.79 16.58 0.99
N GLY A 114 -16.01 16.68 2.08
CA GLY A 114 -16.47 16.99 3.45
C GLY A 114 -16.52 18.48 3.78
N GLY A 115 -16.08 19.37 2.87
CA GLY A 115 -16.01 20.80 3.10
C GLY A 115 -14.91 21.20 4.09
N CYS A 116 -13.79 20.49 4.11
CA CYS A 116 -12.67 20.64 5.04
C CYS A 116 -13.13 20.52 6.51
N ALA A 117 -13.74 19.38 6.86
CA ALA A 117 -14.01 19.09 8.26
C ALA A 117 -12.67 18.98 9.02
N PRO A 118 -12.63 19.36 10.32
CA PRO A 118 -11.37 19.39 11.08
C PRO A 118 -10.62 18.06 11.09
N ASP A 119 -11.34 16.93 11.21
CA ASP A 119 -10.75 15.58 11.22
C ASP A 119 -10.13 15.22 9.86
N ASP A 120 -10.79 15.60 8.75
CA ASP A 120 -10.25 15.37 7.40
C ASP A 120 -8.96 16.17 7.19
N VAL A 121 -8.94 17.43 7.64
CA VAL A 121 -7.76 18.30 7.57
C VAL A 121 -6.64 17.75 8.46
N ASP A 122 -6.94 17.33 9.69
CA ASP A 122 -5.96 16.71 10.61
C ASP A 122 -5.33 15.47 9.97
N GLY A 123 -6.14 14.63 9.30
CA GLY A 123 -5.66 13.47 8.56
C GLY A 123 -4.62 13.82 7.49
N VAL A 124 -4.86 14.86 6.70
CA VAL A 124 -3.90 15.35 5.70
C VAL A 124 -2.63 15.88 6.36
N LEU A 125 -2.77 16.71 7.42
CA LEU A 125 -1.63 17.30 8.13
C LEU A 125 -0.80 16.25 8.90
N ALA A 126 -1.42 15.13 9.29
CA ALA A 126 -0.73 14.03 9.96
C ALA A 126 0.16 13.21 9.03
N SER A 127 -0.07 13.30 7.71
CA SER A 127 0.74 12.57 6.74
C SER A 127 2.19 13.02 6.75
N PRO A 128 3.16 12.08 6.75
CA PRO A 128 4.58 12.41 6.62
C PRO A 128 4.88 13.18 5.33
N LEU A 129 4.10 12.97 4.26
CA LEU A 129 4.26 13.66 2.97
C LEU A 129 3.89 15.14 3.03
N PHE A 130 3.08 15.55 4.00
CA PHE A 130 2.87 16.99 4.24
C PHE A 130 4.14 17.65 4.78
N GLY A 131 5.05 16.91 5.45
CA GLY A 131 6.37 17.37 5.86
C GLY A 131 6.36 18.30 7.08
N LEU A 132 5.43 18.13 8.02
CA LEU A 132 5.43 18.85 9.29
C LEU A 132 6.31 18.17 10.33
N THR A 133 7.01 18.97 11.13
CA THR A 133 7.61 18.50 12.37
C THR A 133 6.52 18.10 13.37
N LYS A 134 6.88 17.28 14.36
CA LYS A 134 5.94 16.88 15.42
C LYS A 134 5.34 18.11 16.11
N ARG A 135 6.16 19.14 16.41
CA ARG A 135 5.71 20.37 17.06
C ARG A 135 4.68 21.12 16.23
N GLU A 136 4.94 21.34 14.95
CA GLU A 136 4.01 22.03 14.05
C GLU A 136 2.69 21.30 13.93
N ARG A 137 2.73 19.98 13.78
CA ARG A 137 1.53 19.14 13.72
C ARG A 137 0.71 19.23 15.01
N ASP A 138 1.35 19.11 16.18
CA ASP A 138 0.66 19.18 17.47
C ASP A 138 0.00 20.56 17.68
N ILE A 139 0.66 21.65 17.28
CA ILE A 139 0.11 23.01 17.32
C ILE A 139 -1.10 23.13 16.41
N CYS A 140 -0.99 22.70 15.14
CA CYS A 140 -2.09 22.78 14.18
C CYS A 140 -3.28 21.91 14.58
N ARG A 141 -3.04 20.70 15.07
CA ARG A 141 -4.09 19.81 15.58
C ARG A 141 -4.87 20.44 16.73
N ASN A 142 -4.16 20.99 17.72
CA ASN A 142 -4.79 21.67 18.83
C ASN A 142 -5.56 22.94 18.39
N TYR A 143 -5.02 23.68 17.42
CA TYR A 143 -5.70 24.82 16.83
C TYR A 143 -7.00 24.39 16.11
N LEU A 144 -6.95 23.36 15.29
CA LEU A 144 -8.13 22.81 14.59
C LEU A 144 -9.21 22.42 15.60
N ALA A 145 -8.84 21.72 16.68
CA ALA A 145 -9.78 21.27 17.69
C ALA A 145 -10.43 22.41 18.49
N ARG A 146 -9.70 23.52 18.71
CA ARG A 146 -10.19 24.60 19.59
C ARG A 146 -10.67 25.84 18.87
N CYS A 147 -10.06 26.20 17.76
CA CYS A 147 -10.32 27.46 17.05
C CYS A 147 -10.97 27.26 15.68
N ALA A 148 -10.74 26.14 15.04
CA ALA A 148 -11.26 25.82 13.72
C ALA A 148 -12.09 24.53 13.70
N CYS A 149 -12.80 24.26 14.81
CA CYS A 149 -13.55 23.02 15.04
C CYS A 149 -14.86 22.86 14.24
N TYR A 150 -14.98 23.54 13.10
CA TYR A 150 -16.12 23.49 12.20
C TYR A 150 -15.66 23.35 10.73
N ARG A 151 -16.56 22.85 9.89
CA ARG A 151 -16.28 22.68 8.46
C ARG A 151 -15.80 23.99 7.81
N GLY A 152 -14.68 23.91 7.12
CA GLY A 152 -14.06 25.07 6.50
C GLY A 152 -13.35 26.01 7.46
N GLY A 153 -13.20 25.64 8.73
CA GLY A 153 -12.49 26.46 9.72
C GLY A 153 -11.05 26.77 9.31
N ILE A 154 -10.36 25.82 8.70
CA ILE A 154 -8.99 26.01 8.15
C ILE A 154 -8.93 27.10 7.06
N LYS A 155 -10.04 27.41 6.38
CA LYS A 155 -10.08 28.42 5.32
C LYS A 155 -10.00 29.85 5.86
N ARG A 156 -10.31 30.06 7.16
CA ARG A 156 -10.27 31.38 7.80
C ARG A 156 -8.86 31.68 8.29
N GLU A 157 -8.48 32.97 8.27
CA GLU A 157 -7.23 33.44 8.86
C GLU A 157 -7.22 33.16 10.37
N PRO A 158 -6.08 32.68 10.91
CA PRO A 158 -5.93 32.55 12.34
C PRO A 158 -5.97 33.95 12.98
N ARG A 159 -6.76 34.08 14.03
CA ARG A 159 -6.86 35.32 14.79
C ARG A 159 -5.72 35.39 15.79
N ALA A 160 -4.80 36.34 15.61
CA ALA A 160 -3.64 36.49 16.46
C ALA A 160 -4.01 36.65 17.93
N ASP A 161 -5.05 37.48 18.25
CA ASP A 161 -5.53 37.71 19.62
C ASP A 161 -6.02 36.41 20.31
N ILE A 162 -6.61 35.48 19.56
CA ILE A 162 -7.05 34.17 20.06
C ILE A 162 -5.87 33.23 20.21
N CYS A 163 -4.97 33.22 19.22
CA CYS A 163 -3.78 32.38 19.26
C CYS A 163 -2.91 32.73 20.48
N ASP A 164 -2.64 34.00 20.69
CA ASP A 164 -1.87 34.49 21.85
C ASP A 164 -2.50 34.11 23.18
N ARG A 165 -3.82 34.32 23.33
CA ARG A 165 -4.55 33.95 24.54
C ARG A 165 -4.54 32.46 24.84
N LEU A 166 -4.53 31.61 23.81
CA LEU A 166 -4.55 30.14 23.95
C LEU A 166 -3.17 29.51 23.85
N GLY A 167 -2.12 30.31 23.65
CA GLY A 167 -0.74 29.85 23.55
C GLY A 167 -0.40 29.13 22.24
N PHE A 168 -1.10 29.46 21.15
CA PHE A 168 -0.79 28.95 19.82
C PHE A 168 0.16 29.89 19.09
N ASP A 169 1.09 29.31 18.35
CA ASP A 169 1.97 30.03 17.44
C ASP A 169 1.19 30.35 16.14
N ALA A 170 0.76 31.61 16.01
CA ALA A 170 -0.04 32.07 14.88
C ALA A 170 0.70 31.98 13.55
N ASP A 171 2.04 32.18 13.55
CA ASP A 171 2.86 32.12 12.35
C ASP A 171 2.94 30.69 11.83
N ILE A 172 3.14 29.72 12.72
CA ILE A 172 3.12 28.29 12.35
C ILE A 172 1.76 27.90 11.78
N VAL A 173 0.65 28.24 12.47
CA VAL A 173 -0.69 27.94 11.98
C VAL A 173 -0.96 28.59 10.63
N GLY A 174 -0.55 29.87 10.47
CA GLY A 174 -0.69 30.62 9.24
C GLY A 174 0.07 29.99 8.07
N ALA A 175 1.34 29.62 8.30
CA ALA A 175 2.17 28.98 7.29
C ALA A 175 1.63 27.61 6.84
N VAL A 176 1.24 26.77 7.79
CA VAL A 176 0.66 25.44 7.51
C VAL A 176 -0.67 25.59 6.76
N ARG A 177 -1.52 26.50 7.21
CA ARG A 177 -2.78 26.82 6.53
C ARG A 177 -2.55 27.27 5.09
N ALA A 178 -1.64 28.23 4.87
CA ALA A 178 -1.33 28.74 3.53
C ALA A 178 -0.88 27.61 2.61
N ARG A 179 0.00 26.74 3.09
CA ARG A 179 0.49 25.58 2.35
C ARG A 179 -0.62 24.57 2.02
N PHE A 180 -1.51 24.27 2.98
CA PHE A 180 -2.67 23.42 2.78
C PHE A 180 -3.61 24.03 1.73
N LEU A 181 -3.97 25.30 1.83
CA LEU A 181 -4.88 25.97 0.91
C LEU A 181 -4.31 26.09 -0.52
N THR A 182 -3.00 26.33 -0.66
CA THR A 182 -2.33 26.33 -1.96
C THR A 182 -2.46 24.97 -2.65
N ALA A 183 -2.22 23.88 -1.93
CA ALA A 183 -2.41 22.54 -2.46
C ALA A 183 -3.89 22.24 -2.75
N PHE A 184 -4.77 22.57 -1.81
CA PHE A 184 -6.22 22.35 -1.93
C PHE A 184 -6.83 23.10 -3.13
N SER A 185 -6.32 24.29 -3.47
CA SER A 185 -6.80 25.08 -4.61
C SER A 185 -6.51 24.46 -5.98
N LYS A 186 -5.68 23.42 -6.05
CA LYS A 186 -5.42 22.67 -7.28
C LYS A 186 -6.58 21.74 -7.64
N LEU A 187 -7.40 21.37 -6.66
CA LEU A 187 -8.60 20.57 -6.91
C LEU A 187 -9.73 21.43 -7.52
N PRO A 188 -10.55 20.84 -8.40
CA PRO A 188 -11.74 21.50 -8.91
C PRO A 188 -12.65 21.98 -7.77
N ALA A 189 -13.09 23.26 -7.85
CA ALA A 189 -14.00 23.84 -6.84
C ALA A 189 -15.43 23.31 -6.90
N ARG A 190 -15.80 22.67 -8.02
CA ARG A 190 -17.14 22.12 -8.32
C ARG A 190 -16.97 20.77 -9.01
N ALA A 191 -18.10 20.16 -9.40
CA ALA A 191 -18.07 18.97 -10.23
C ALA A 191 -17.25 19.24 -11.52
N ALA A 192 -16.40 18.30 -11.87
CA ALA A 192 -15.49 18.36 -13.00
C ALA A 192 -15.36 16.97 -13.66
N THR A 193 -14.74 16.92 -14.82
CA THR A 193 -14.39 15.64 -15.46
C THR A 193 -13.42 14.82 -14.62
N SER A 194 -13.38 13.52 -14.86
CA SER A 194 -12.36 12.64 -14.20
C SER A 194 -10.95 13.12 -14.48
N ASP A 195 -10.67 13.58 -15.70
CA ASP A 195 -9.37 14.15 -16.08
C ASP A 195 -9.04 15.41 -15.26
N GLY A 196 -9.99 16.35 -15.10
CA GLY A 196 -9.77 17.53 -14.26
C GLY A 196 -9.51 17.21 -12.78
N TRP A 197 -10.14 16.17 -12.25
CA TRP A 197 -9.84 15.70 -10.91
C TRP A 197 -8.47 15.01 -10.83
N ALA A 198 -8.13 14.17 -11.81
CA ALA A 198 -6.83 13.48 -11.89
C ALA A 198 -5.69 14.49 -11.98
N GLU A 199 -5.81 15.52 -12.81
CA GLU A 199 -4.83 16.60 -12.94
C GLU A 199 -4.65 17.35 -11.61
N GLY A 200 -5.74 17.71 -10.93
CA GLY A 200 -5.68 18.40 -9.64
C GLY A 200 -4.98 17.54 -8.56
N VAL A 201 -5.25 16.24 -8.52
CA VAL A 201 -4.59 15.31 -7.58
C VAL A 201 -3.11 15.13 -7.93
N ARG A 202 -2.76 15.02 -9.21
CA ARG A 202 -1.37 14.98 -9.69
C ARG A 202 -0.61 16.25 -9.29
N ASP A 203 -1.22 17.41 -9.48
CA ASP A 203 -0.65 18.70 -9.11
C ASP A 203 -0.36 18.82 -7.61
N ILE A 204 -1.20 18.21 -6.75
CA ILE A 204 -0.91 18.12 -5.31
C ILE A 204 0.32 17.26 -5.06
N ALA A 205 0.44 16.11 -5.71
CA ALA A 205 1.62 15.23 -5.57
C ALA A 205 2.91 15.94 -5.99
N VAL A 206 2.86 16.71 -7.08
CA VAL A 206 3.99 17.53 -7.56
C VAL A 206 4.29 18.66 -6.59
N TYR A 207 3.29 19.38 -6.09
CA TYR A 207 3.48 20.48 -5.13
C TYR A 207 4.20 20.07 -3.85
N PHE A 208 3.91 18.87 -3.36
CA PHE A 208 4.58 18.31 -2.19
C PHE A 208 5.85 17.52 -2.53
N GLU A 209 6.29 17.51 -3.78
CA GLU A 209 7.46 16.74 -4.23
C GLU A 209 7.41 15.27 -3.78
N CYS A 210 6.23 14.65 -3.86
CA CYS A 210 5.99 13.31 -3.31
C CYS A 210 6.94 12.27 -3.90
N GLU A 211 7.28 12.35 -5.18
CA GLU A 211 8.24 11.45 -5.84
C GLU A 211 9.60 11.48 -5.13
N ARG A 212 10.16 12.69 -4.94
CA ARG A 212 11.45 12.87 -4.25
C ARG A 212 11.40 12.36 -2.81
N GLN A 213 10.32 12.67 -2.07
CA GLN A 213 10.17 12.19 -0.70
C GLN A 213 10.11 10.66 -0.62
N LEU A 214 9.44 10.00 -1.55
CA LEU A 214 9.36 8.54 -1.61
C LEU A 214 10.70 7.90 -1.99
N ASP A 215 11.47 8.51 -2.88
CA ASP A 215 12.81 8.05 -3.20
C ASP A 215 13.77 8.19 -2.00
N GLU A 216 13.68 9.28 -1.24
CA GLU A 216 14.42 9.42 0.00
C GLU A 216 14.05 8.35 1.05
N LEU A 217 12.75 8.03 1.17
CA LEU A 217 12.27 6.94 2.02
C LEU A 217 12.74 5.58 1.54
N LYS A 218 12.74 5.32 0.22
CA LYS A 218 13.28 4.11 -0.38
C LYS A 218 14.75 3.93 0.01
N GLN A 219 15.57 4.95 -0.15
CA GLN A 219 17.00 4.90 0.20
C GLN A 219 17.20 4.65 1.71
N ARG A 220 16.41 5.30 2.56
CA ARG A 220 16.49 5.14 4.02
C ARG A 220 16.17 3.73 4.48
N TYR A 221 15.16 3.09 3.86
CA TYR A 221 14.73 1.75 4.26
C TYR A 221 15.43 0.61 3.52
N PHE A 222 16.26 0.91 2.52
CA PHE A 222 16.85 -0.09 1.63
C PHE A 222 17.61 -1.18 2.36
N ALA A 223 18.39 -0.83 3.40
CA ALA A 223 19.23 -1.77 4.14
C ALA A 223 18.44 -2.60 5.17
N GLU A 224 17.46 -2.00 5.86
CA GLU A 224 16.76 -2.65 6.99
C GLU A 224 15.42 -3.28 6.59
N TYR A 225 14.72 -2.64 5.64
CA TYR A 225 13.36 -3.02 5.23
C TYR A 225 13.20 -3.01 3.70
N PRO A 226 13.86 -3.92 2.97
CA PRO A 226 13.91 -3.88 1.50
C PRO A 226 12.52 -3.95 0.84
N ALA A 227 11.58 -4.72 1.40
CA ALA A 227 10.21 -4.78 0.90
C ALA A 227 9.49 -3.42 1.01
N ARG A 228 9.71 -2.68 2.11
CA ARG A 228 9.16 -1.34 2.30
C ARG A 228 9.83 -0.31 1.39
N ALA A 229 11.13 -0.44 1.17
CA ALA A 229 11.86 0.40 0.24
C ALA A 229 11.35 0.22 -1.19
N GLU A 230 11.13 -1.02 -1.62
CA GLU A 230 10.60 -1.33 -2.95
C GLU A 230 9.17 -0.82 -3.12
N PHE A 231 8.30 -0.97 -2.10
CA PHE A 231 6.94 -0.45 -2.13
C PHE A 231 6.91 1.07 -2.29
N ASN A 232 7.74 1.81 -1.53
CA ASN A 232 7.88 3.25 -1.68
C ASN A 232 8.39 3.64 -3.07
N GLY A 233 9.38 2.92 -3.61
CA GLY A 233 9.98 3.24 -4.91
C GLY A 233 9.07 3.05 -6.11
N ARG A 234 7.99 2.25 -5.98
CA ARG A 234 7.02 2.00 -7.06
C ARG A 234 5.69 2.69 -6.85
N ALA A 235 5.44 3.21 -5.65
CA ALA A 235 4.15 3.76 -5.30
C ALA A 235 3.79 4.99 -6.13
N TYR A 236 4.77 5.87 -6.41
CA TYR A 236 4.50 7.08 -7.18
C TYR A 236 4.03 6.76 -8.59
N GLU A 237 4.82 5.98 -9.34
CA GLU A 237 4.46 5.57 -10.71
C GLU A 237 3.12 4.81 -10.73
N GLY A 238 2.89 3.91 -9.76
CA GLY A 238 1.65 3.17 -9.66
C GLY A 238 0.44 4.07 -9.42
N VAL A 239 0.54 5.07 -8.54
CA VAL A 239 -0.54 6.04 -8.29
C VAL A 239 -0.79 6.91 -9.52
N ILE A 240 0.27 7.37 -10.21
CA ILE A 240 0.14 8.16 -11.44
C ILE A 240 -0.57 7.33 -12.54
N SER A 241 -0.19 6.06 -12.71
CA SER A 241 -0.88 5.17 -13.67
C SER A 241 -2.37 5.03 -13.37
N VAL A 242 -2.75 4.86 -12.09
CA VAL A 242 -4.17 4.80 -11.69
C VAL A 242 -4.89 6.12 -11.96
N LEU A 243 -4.24 7.27 -11.75
CA LEU A 243 -4.82 8.59 -12.09
C LEU A 243 -5.06 8.71 -13.60
N GLU A 244 -4.14 8.26 -14.44
CA GLU A 244 -4.27 8.24 -15.90
C GLU A 244 -5.43 7.32 -16.35
N GLU A 245 -5.49 6.11 -15.80
CA GLU A 245 -6.59 5.17 -16.07
C GLU A 245 -7.95 5.76 -15.67
N THR A 246 -8.04 6.40 -14.48
CA THR A 246 -9.30 7.04 -14.05
C THR A 246 -9.67 8.25 -14.90
N ALA A 247 -8.70 8.98 -15.43
CA ALA A 247 -8.94 10.09 -16.36
C ALA A 247 -9.60 9.59 -17.66
N GLU A 248 -9.07 8.50 -18.23
CA GLU A 248 -9.57 7.91 -19.48
C GLU A 248 -10.97 7.29 -19.33
N LEU A 249 -11.26 6.66 -18.18
CA LEU A 249 -12.56 5.99 -17.96
C LEU A 249 -13.76 6.95 -17.91
N GLY A 250 -13.53 8.21 -17.63
CA GLY A 250 -14.59 9.16 -17.33
C GLY A 250 -15.47 9.61 -18.49
N LEU A 251 -15.08 9.37 -19.76
CA LEU A 251 -15.85 9.66 -20.97
C LEU A 251 -16.60 11.02 -20.97
N GLY A 252 -16.03 12.05 -20.34
CA GLY A 252 -16.62 13.38 -20.25
C GLY A 252 -17.72 13.55 -19.18
N ALA A 253 -18.00 12.54 -18.38
CA ALA A 253 -18.92 12.65 -17.24
C ALA A 253 -18.37 13.61 -16.17
N GLN A 254 -19.30 14.30 -15.50
CA GLN A 254 -18.96 15.21 -14.39
C GLN A 254 -19.07 14.46 -13.06
N TYR A 255 -18.03 14.54 -12.23
CA TYR A 255 -17.94 13.92 -10.93
C TYR A 255 -17.85 14.99 -9.84
N THR A 256 -18.53 14.77 -8.74
CA THR A 256 -18.27 15.48 -7.49
C THR A 256 -16.99 14.94 -6.85
N ALA A 257 -16.38 15.66 -5.91
CA ALA A 257 -15.22 15.19 -5.16
C ALA A 257 -15.45 13.81 -4.50
N ARG A 258 -16.65 13.56 -3.99
CA ARG A 258 -17.03 12.30 -3.36
C ARG A 258 -17.08 11.13 -4.34
N GLU A 259 -17.65 11.35 -5.51
CA GLU A 259 -17.75 10.34 -6.57
C GLU A 259 -16.36 10.02 -7.13
N TYR A 260 -15.58 11.05 -7.44
CA TYR A 260 -14.21 10.85 -7.93
C TYR A 260 -13.32 10.16 -6.91
N LYS A 261 -13.41 10.51 -5.61
CA LYS A 261 -12.71 9.80 -4.54
C LYS A 261 -13.03 8.30 -4.55
N LYS A 262 -14.31 7.92 -4.71
CA LYS A 262 -14.70 6.50 -4.77
C LYS A 262 -14.10 5.81 -5.99
N LEU A 263 -14.11 6.46 -7.15
CA LEU A 263 -13.51 5.94 -8.37
C LEU A 263 -12.00 5.70 -8.18
N LEU A 264 -11.28 6.71 -7.71
CA LEU A 264 -9.85 6.63 -7.45
C LEU A 264 -9.52 5.56 -6.39
N ALA A 265 -10.25 5.51 -5.28
CA ALA A 265 -10.03 4.51 -4.23
C ALA A 265 -10.24 3.08 -4.74
N SER A 266 -11.21 2.86 -5.63
CA SER A 266 -11.42 1.55 -6.26
C SER A 266 -10.26 1.17 -7.19
N GLY A 267 -9.76 2.10 -7.98
CA GLY A 267 -8.57 1.90 -8.82
C GLY A 267 -7.32 1.58 -7.99
N LEU A 268 -7.08 2.35 -6.93
CA LEU A 268 -5.95 2.13 -6.01
C LEU A 268 -6.02 0.79 -5.26
N ALA A 269 -7.22 0.31 -4.92
CA ALA A 269 -7.41 -0.99 -4.29
C ALA A 269 -7.20 -2.15 -5.28
N ALA A 270 -7.54 -1.97 -6.54
CA ALA A 270 -7.33 -2.96 -7.59
C ALA A 270 -5.86 -3.03 -8.04
N ALA A 271 -5.16 -1.90 -8.07
CA ALA A 271 -3.76 -1.82 -8.44
C ALA A 271 -2.87 -2.39 -7.33
N LYS A 272 -2.14 -3.47 -7.64
CA LYS A 272 -1.27 -4.17 -6.70
C LYS A 272 0.18 -4.09 -7.16
N ILE A 273 1.07 -3.73 -6.26
CA ILE A 273 2.52 -3.75 -6.49
C ILE A 273 3.08 -5.09 -6.01
N SER A 274 3.70 -5.83 -6.93
CA SER A 274 4.51 -7.01 -6.59
C SER A 274 5.87 -6.55 -6.06
N LEU A 275 6.27 -7.04 -4.90
CA LEU A 275 7.59 -6.77 -4.35
C LEU A 275 8.61 -7.70 -5.00
N ILE A 276 9.73 -7.15 -5.46
CA ILE A 276 10.81 -7.97 -6.04
C ILE A 276 11.58 -8.65 -4.90
N PRO A 277 11.89 -9.97 -5.03
CA PRO A 277 12.73 -10.62 -4.04
C PRO A 277 14.09 -9.94 -3.94
N PRO A 278 14.65 -9.80 -2.73
CA PRO A 278 16.03 -9.37 -2.60
C PRO A 278 16.92 -10.32 -3.41
N LYS A 279 17.82 -9.76 -4.22
CA LYS A 279 18.82 -10.57 -4.93
C LYS A 279 19.69 -11.24 -3.85
N CYS A 280 19.55 -12.56 -3.70
CA CYS A 280 20.43 -13.38 -2.87
C CYS A 280 21.79 -13.58 -3.54
#